data_2f4b3e3990278a8b5ab8a6a7a72a24b4
#
_entry.id   2f4b3e3990278a8b5ab8a6a7a72a24b4
#
_cell.length_a   1.000
_cell.length_b   1.000
_cell.length_c   1.000
_cell.angle_alpha   90.00
_cell.angle_beta   90.00
_cell.angle_gamma   90.00
#
_symmetry.space_group_name_H-M   'P 1'
#
loop_
_entity.id
_entity.type
_entity.pdbx_description
1 polymer ?
#
loop_
_entity_poly.entity_id
_entity_poly.type
_entity_poly.pdbx_seq_one_letter_code
_entity_poly.pdbx_strand_id
1 'polypeptide(L)'
;MRRSLALAAVCVFALLALEITFLHWMQPLENRLLDTMVRAQAAGLEPDPDIVLVNIDENSLVSMEKEAGRWPWPRVVHAELLEGLAAQKPRAVVFDIMFTEPDQFRPQDDAAFAETVAQHPNTYFPLLRLPPERDPKGARIAEVADTLGFAKTAGADAEARVAVVPPLILPPEHWRVGLITFTEDPDGVGRRYLLRETVGGWRIPSLPARVAADLGYPVPDADDLVLAWRGRARAFQRVSYSDLYEDFKRSARQRPADEFTGKIVIIGTAATGLHDQRVTPIDSLHPGAEILGTAIENLKNSRAMRYTPQWAPAGIGAALVLLLYLAFRKAIDARATGAALAVITALLLAGQYLLVGRLVLLPLLTPLAAAWTFYAAAGLAEYLRARREREAAMAQFSRFTNPHIARQLVELGGIETGRRDVTLLFSDIRGFTTLSETRSPEEVIALLNRYFTLQVDVVFSHGGSLDKFIGDCIMAMWGAPLDQPDHAQRAVACALDMADTLQAFKRELGAEQSDFDVGIGLHSGPAVVGLMGSQKRRLEYTAIGDTVNLASRIEGLTKDAQRRILVSRDTMEKCGNAFDFVAAGSYKVKGRAQAVELFEPKRKT
;
A
#
# COMPACT_ATOMS: atom_id res chain seq x y z
N MET A 1 23.16 -2.01 -7.10
CA MET A 1 21.87 -1.36 -7.46
C MET A 1 21.14 -2.02 -8.63
N ARG A 2 21.71 -2.06 -9.86
CA ARG A 2 20.99 -2.64 -11.02
C ARG A 2 20.53 -4.09 -10.80
N ARG A 3 21.35 -4.93 -10.14
CA ARG A 3 20.98 -6.33 -9.83
C ARG A 3 19.91 -6.46 -8.74
N SER A 4 19.97 -5.66 -7.68
CA SER A 4 18.96 -5.68 -6.59
C SER A 4 17.62 -5.14 -7.06
N LEU A 5 17.61 -4.08 -7.88
CA LEU A 5 16.39 -3.52 -8.46
C LEU A 5 15.73 -4.51 -9.44
N ALA A 6 16.53 -5.19 -10.26
CA ALA A 6 16.05 -6.23 -11.16
C ALA A 6 15.47 -7.43 -10.39
N LEU A 7 16.16 -7.87 -9.32
CA LEU A 7 15.64 -8.93 -8.45
C LEU A 7 14.32 -8.55 -7.81
N ALA A 8 14.20 -7.33 -7.28
CA ALA A 8 12.94 -6.83 -6.71
C ALA A 8 11.80 -6.82 -7.76
N ALA A 9 12.08 -6.39 -8.98
CA ALA A 9 11.10 -6.43 -10.07
C ALA A 9 10.66 -7.88 -10.37
N VAL A 10 11.60 -8.81 -10.49
CA VAL A 10 11.30 -10.23 -10.73
C VAL A 10 10.48 -10.83 -9.58
N CYS A 11 10.80 -10.52 -8.32
CA CYS A 11 10.03 -10.98 -7.16
C CYS A 11 8.59 -10.43 -7.20
N VAL A 12 8.40 -9.13 -7.51
CA VAL A 12 7.06 -8.54 -7.60
C VAL A 12 6.28 -9.13 -8.77
N PHE A 13 6.90 -9.38 -9.93
CA PHE A 13 6.26 -10.08 -11.04
C PHE A 13 5.83 -11.51 -10.67
N ALA A 14 6.70 -12.24 -9.99
CA ALA A 14 6.38 -13.60 -9.54
C ALA A 14 5.22 -13.60 -8.54
N LEU A 15 5.21 -12.66 -7.59
CA LEU A 15 4.12 -12.50 -6.62
C LEU A 15 2.82 -12.08 -7.30
N LEU A 16 2.87 -11.16 -8.26
CA LEU A 16 1.69 -10.75 -9.05
C LEU A 16 1.10 -11.94 -9.83
N ALA A 17 1.94 -12.72 -10.50
CA ALA A 17 1.50 -13.90 -11.22
C ALA A 17 0.90 -14.95 -10.27
N LEU A 18 1.55 -15.20 -9.14
CA LEU A 18 1.08 -16.14 -8.12
C LEU A 18 -0.25 -15.70 -7.50
N GLU A 19 -0.40 -14.41 -7.21
CA GLU A 19 -1.64 -13.83 -6.67
C GLU A 19 -2.81 -14.01 -7.65
N ILE A 20 -2.61 -13.65 -8.94
CA ILE A 20 -3.67 -13.72 -9.95
C ILE A 20 -4.07 -15.16 -10.28
N THR A 21 -3.12 -16.13 -10.21
CA THR A 21 -3.38 -17.50 -10.66
C THR A 21 -3.72 -18.48 -9.54
N PHE A 22 -3.22 -18.25 -8.31
CA PHE A 22 -3.30 -19.26 -7.25
C PHE A 22 -3.77 -18.72 -5.90
N LEU A 23 -3.26 -17.58 -5.42
CA LEU A 23 -3.48 -17.17 -4.03
C LEU A 23 -4.83 -16.47 -3.83
N HIS A 24 -5.21 -15.58 -4.74
CA HIS A 24 -6.46 -14.80 -4.71
C HIS A 24 -6.73 -14.05 -3.38
N TRP A 25 -5.68 -13.69 -2.63
CA TRP A 25 -5.80 -13.02 -1.33
C TRP A 25 -6.39 -11.61 -1.44
N MET A 26 -6.10 -10.94 -2.55
CA MET A 26 -6.63 -9.60 -2.82
C MET A 26 -8.06 -9.62 -3.36
N GLN A 27 -8.57 -10.78 -3.76
CA GLN A 27 -9.90 -10.92 -4.39
C GLN A 27 -11.05 -10.32 -3.56
N PRO A 28 -11.13 -10.51 -2.23
CA PRO A 28 -12.21 -9.89 -1.45
C PRO A 28 -12.18 -8.36 -1.46
N LEU A 29 -10.98 -7.77 -1.48
CA LEU A 29 -10.81 -6.31 -1.58
C LEU A 29 -11.12 -5.79 -2.99
N GLU A 30 -10.68 -6.52 -4.01
CA GLU A 30 -11.00 -6.27 -5.41
C GLU A 30 -12.51 -6.26 -5.63
N ASN A 31 -13.18 -7.31 -5.16
CA ASN A 31 -14.63 -7.46 -5.24
C ASN A 31 -15.36 -6.30 -4.56
N ARG A 32 -14.95 -5.88 -3.35
CA ARG A 32 -15.54 -4.73 -2.65
C ARG A 32 -15.40 -3.43 -3.42
N LEU A 33 -14.24 -3.21 -4.07
CA LEU A 33 -14.02 -2.04 -4.91
C LEU A 33 -14.96 -2.06 -6.11
N LEU A 34 -15.03 -3.19 -6.82
CA LEU A 34 -15.92 -3.38 -7.97
C LEU A 34 -17.39 -3.24 -7.57
N ASP A 35 -17.83 -3.85 -6.46
CA ASP A 35 -19.20 -3.72 -5.95
C ASP A 35 -19.58 -2.26 -5.65
N THR A 36 -18.64 -1.48 -5.12
CA THR A 36 -18.86 -0.05 -4.87
C THR A 36 -19.10 0.70 -6.18
N MET A 37 -18.32 0.38 -7.22
CA MET A 37 -18.48 0.98 -8.55
C MET A 37 -19.77 0.51 -9.23
N VAL A 38 -20.09 -0.78 -9.12
CA VAL A 38 -21.34 -1.37 -9.64
C VAL A 38 -22.54 -0.70 -8.97
N ARG A 39 -22.55 -0.57 -7.65
CA ARG A 39 -23.62 0.11 -6.90
C ARG A 39 -23.80 1.57 -7.34
N ALA A 40 -22.70 2.29 -7.52
CA ALA A 40 -22.73 3.68 -7.96
C ALA A 40 -23.31 3.82 -9.39
N GLN A 41 -22.92 2.93 -10.30
CA GLN A 41 -23.44 2.91 -11.67
C GLN A 41 -24.91 2.48 -11.71
N ALA A 42 -25.28 1.41 -10.98
CA ALA A 42 -26.64 0.89 -10.94
C ALA A 42 -27.64 1.93 -10.46
N ALA A 43 -27.27 2.74 -9.45
CA ALA A 43 -28.15 3.73 -8.84
C ALA A 43 -28.69 4.80 -9.82
N GLY A 44 -27.99 5.01 -10.95
CA GLY A 44 -28.40 5.94 -12.01
C GLY A 44 -29.22 5.31 -13.15
N LEU A 45 -29.52 4.01 -13.06
CA LEU A 45 -30.26 3.28 -14.09
C LEU A 45 -31.64 2.88 -13.59
N GLU A 46 -32.63 2.93 -14.47
CA GLU A 46 -33.97 2.43 -14.16
C GLU A 46 -34.10 0.95 -14.57
N PRO A 47 -34.78 0.11 -13.76
CA PRO A 47 -35.12 -1.25 -14.13
C PRO A 47 -36.04 -1.29 -15.36
N ASP A 48 -36.12 -2.48 -15.96
CA ASP A 48 -37.01 -2.69 -17.11
C ASP A 48 -38.49 -2.57 -16.69
N PRO A 49 -39.27 -1.65 -17.28
CA PRO A 49 -40.66 -1.44 -16.93
C PRO A 49 -41.58 -2.62 -17.29
N ASP A 50 -41.12 -3.53 -18.14
CA ASP A 50 -41.86 -4.73 -18.52
C ASP A 50 -41.77 -5.88 -17.49
N ILE A 51 -41.03 -5.66 -16.39
CA ILE A 51 -40.95 -6.63 -15.29
C ILE A 51 -41.60 -6.02 -14.06
N VAL A 52 -42.60 -6.71 -13.54
CA VAL A 52 -43.37 -6.28 -12.36
C VAL A 52 -43.33 -7.36 -11.29
N LEU A 53 -43.05 -6.94 -10.06
CA LEU A 53 -43.04 -7.82 -8.90
C LEU A 53 -44.37 -7.73 -8.15
N VAL A 54 -45.02 -8.86 -7.95
CA VAL A 54 -46.17 -9.01 -7.05
C VAL A 54 -45.66 -9.60 -5.74
N ASN A 55 -45.52 -8.72 -4.74
CA ASN A 55 -44.84 -9.07 -3.51
C ASN A 55 -45.80 -9.56 -2.43
N ILE A 56 -45.53 -10.71 -1.87
CA ILE A 56 -46.10 -11.14 -0.59
C ILE A 56 -45.28 -10.41 0.49
N ASP A 57 -45.73 -9.22 0.80
CA ASP A 57 -45.14 -8.32 1.78
C ASP A 57 -45.79 -8.42 3.15
N GLU A 58 -45.34 -7.63 4.14
CA GLU A 58 -45.95 -7.58 5.48
C GLU A 58 -47.42 -7.21 5.44
N ASN A 59 -47.77 -6.27 4.53
CA ASN A 59 -49.17 -5.86 4.36
C ASN A 59 -50.02 -7.02 3.87
N SER A 60 -49.51 -7.80 2.91
CA SER A 60 -50.18 -8.99 2.39
C SER A 60 -50.40 -10.02 3.48
N LEU A 61 -49.40 -10.29 4.33
CA LEU A 61 -49.53 -11.25 5.42
C LEU A 61 -50.59 -10.86 6.45
N VAL A 62 -50.70 -9.58 6.76
CA VAL A 62 -51.70 -9.06 7.71
C VAL A 62 -53.09 -8.98 7.10
N SER A 63 -53.22 -8.40 5.90
CA SER A 63 -54.52 -8.15 5.25
C SER A 63 -55.20 -9.46 4.87
N MET A 64 -54.45 -10.43 4.35
CA MET A 64 -55.00 -11.73 3.93
C MET A 64 -55.31 -12.69 5.08
N GLU A 65 -54.87 -12.42 6.33
CA GLU A 65 -55.10 -13.34 7.46
C GLU A 65 -56.57 -13.65 7.70
N LYS A 66 -57.45 -12.68 7.51
CA LYS A 66 -58.90 -12.84 7.68
C LYS A 66 -59.56 -13.64 6.56
N GLU A 67 -59.06 -13.52 5.35
CA GLU A 67 -59.68 -14.11 4.15
C GLU A 67 -59.07 -15.47 3.80
N ALA A 68 -57.73 -15.58 3.87
CA ALA A 68 -56.98 -16.73 3.43
C ALA A 68 -56.34 -17.50 4.62
N GLY A 69 -56.36 -16.96 5.81
CA GLY A 69 -55.66 -17.50 6.96
C GLY A 69 -54.18 -17.10 6.98
N ARG A 70 -53.40 -17.75 7.84
CA ARG A 70 -51.95 -17.50 7.93
C ARG A 70 -51.23 -18.11 6.75
N TRP A 71 -50.15 -17.47 6.35
CA TRP A 71 -49.24 -17.98 5.35
C TRP A 71 -48.63 -19.35 5.78
N PRO A 72 -48.48 -20.35 4.88
CA PRO A 72 -48.83 -20.35 3.44
C PRO A 72 -50.34 -20.46 3.20
N TRP A 73 -50.83 -19.61 2.24
CA TRP A 73 -52.27 -19.57 1.93
C TRP A 73 -52.73 -20.79 1.13
N PRO A 74 -54.06 -21.11 1.16
CA PRO A 74 -54.67 -22.13 0.30
C PRO A 74 -54.37 -21.87 -1.16
N ARG A 75 -54.14 -22.91 -1.96
CA ARG A 75 -53.74 -22.79 -3.38
C ARG A 75 -54.80 -22.12 -4.23
N VAL A 76 -56.06 -22.17 -3.87
CA VAL A 76 -57.14 -21.44 -4.54
C VAL A 76 -56.92 -19.94 -4.56
N VAL A 77 -56.29 -19.36 -3.55
CA VAL A 77 -55.91 -17.93 -3.51
C VAL A 77 -54.96 -17.57 -4.64
N HIS A 78 -53.99 -18.47 -4.93
CA HIS A 78 -53.05 -18.31 -6.03
C HIS A 78 -53.71 -18.57 -7.39
N ALA A 79 -54.72 -19.44 -7.47
CA ALA A 79 -55.54 -19.69 -8.66
C ALA A 79 -56.32 -18.41 -9.03
N GLU A 80 -57.06 -17.84 -8.08
CA GLU A 80 -57.86 -16.62 -8.28
C GLU A 80 -56.97 -15.41 -8.70
N LEU A 81 -55.79 -15.26 -8.10
CA LEU A 81 -54.84 -14.22 -8.53
C LEU A 81 -54.34 -14.47 -9.94
N LEU A 82 -54.00 -15.71 -10.30
CA LEU A 82 -53.51 -16.09 -11.63
C LEU A 82 -54.57 -15.81 -12.69
N GLU A 83 -55.82 -16.17 -12.47
CA GLU A 83 -56.94 -15.84 -13.34
C GLU A 83 -57.09 -14.32 -13.56
N GLY A 84 -57.03 -13.52 -12.49
CA GLY A 84 -57.07 -12.09 -12.57
C GLY A 84 -55.93 -11.49 -13.38
N LEU A 85 -54.71 -12.01 -13.22
CA LEU A 85 -53.56 -11.61 -14.02
C LEU A 85 -53.69 -12.06 -15.48
N ALA A 86 -54.09 -13.30 -15.74
CA ALA A 86 -54.20 -13.88 -17.08
C ALA A 86 -55.22 -13.12 -17.93
N ALA A 87 -56.29 -12.60 -17.32
CA ALA A 87 -57.26 -11.74 -17.99
C ALA A 87 -56.62 -10.48 -18.60
N GLN A 88 -55.49 -10.00 -18.06
CA GLN A 88 -54.71 -8.88 -18.59
C GLN A 88 -53.67 -9.30 -19.62
N LYS A 89 -53.52 -10.59 -19.92
CA LYS A 89 -52.59 -11.14 -20.92
C LYS A 89 -51.13 -10.77 -20.65
N PRO A 90 -50.60 -11.10 -19.51
CA PRO A 90 -49.17 -10.98 -19.26
C PRO A 90 -48.34 -11.85 -20.21
N ARG A 91 -47.10 -11.48 -20.51
CA ARG A 91 -46.21 -12.28 -21.35
C ARG A 91 -45.78 -13.56 -20.65
N ALA A 92 -45.53 -13.49 -19.35
CA ALA A 92 -45.27 -14.62 -18.47
C ALA A 92 -45.68 -14.30 -17.03
N VAL A 93 -46.08 -15.34 -16.29
CA VAL A 93 -46.24 -15.28 -14.82
C VAL A 93 -45.25 -16.26 -14.22
N VAL A 94 -44.39 -15.77 -13.35
CA VAL A 94 -43.31 -16.56 -12.74
C VAL A 94 -43.55 -16.60 -11.23
N PHE A 95 -43.80 -17.79 -10.70
CA PHE A 95 -43.89 -17.97 -9.25
C PHE A 95 -42.50 -18.22 -8.68
N ASP A 96 -42.10 -17.43 -7.71
CA ASP A 96 -40.95 -17.67 -6.84
C ASP A 96 -41.44 -18.23 -5.50
N ILE A 97 -42.31 -19.22 -5.59
CA ILE A 97 -42.97 -19.92 -4.49
C ILE A 97 -42.92 -21.41 -4.74
N MET A 98 -42.49 -22.17 -3.75
CA MET A 98 -42.39 -23.62 -3.82
C MET A 98 -43.76 -24.27 -3.60
N PHE A 99 -44.22 -25.08 -4.56
CA PHE A 99 -45.46 -25.89 -4.48
C PHE A 99 -45.12 -27.39 -4.44
N THR A 100 -44.26 -27.78 -3.52
CA THR A 100 -43.69 -29.14 -3.46
C THR A 100 -44.53 -30.13 -2.73
N GLU A 101 -45.50 -29.73 -1.88
CA GLU A 101 -46.29 -30.62 -1.07
C GLU A 101 -47.78 -30.39 -1.33
N PRO A 102 -48.56 -31.47 -1.64
CA PRO A 102 -50.01 -31.40 -1.74
C PRO A 102 -50.67 -31.04 -0.40
N ASP A 103 -51.74 -30.25 -0.42
CA ASP A 103 -52.54 -29.92 0.77
C ASP A 103 -53.46 -31.10 1.09
N GLN A 104 -53.09 -31.87 2.13
CA GLN A 104 -53.85 -33.02 2.57
C GLN A 104 -55.25 -32.68 3.12
N PHE A 105 -55.45 -31.43 3.56
CA PHE A 105 -56.72 -30.99 4.16
C PHE A 105 -57.64 -30.35 3.13
N ARG A 106 -57.08 -29.80 2.05
CA ARG A 106 -57.85 -29.07 1.01
C ARG A 106 -57.36 -29.48 -0.41
N PRO A 107 -57.44 -30.78 -0.77
CA PRO A 107 -56.98 -31.26 -2.07
C PRO A 107 -57.73 -30.61 -3.27
N GLN A 108 -58.94 -30.11 -3.05
CA GLN A 108 -59.72 -29.35 -4.04
C GLN A 108 -59.08 -28.01 -4.39
N ASP A 109 -58.33 -27.38 -3.48
CA ASP A 109 -57.63 -26.11 -3.72
C ASP A 109 -56.43 -26.34 -4.62
N ASP A 110 -55.71 -27.47 -4.43
CA ASP A 110 -54.62 -27.90 -5.34
C ASP A 110 -55.15 -28.22 -6.74
N ALA A 111 -56.30 -28.92 -6.84
CA ALA A 111 -56.93 -29.21 -8.09
C ALA A 111 -57.38 -27.95 -8.86
N ALA A 112 -58.00 -27.00 -8.16
CA ALA A 112 -58.40 -25.71 -8.72
C ALA A 112 -57.17 -24.94 -9.27
N PHE A 113 -56.07 -24.90 -8.53
CA PHE A 113 -54.85 -24.24 -8.98
C PHE A 113 -54.24 -24.95 -10.21
N ALA A 114 -54.21 -26.27 -10.21
CA ALA A 114 -53.73 -27.07 -11.36
C ALA A 114 -54.57 -26.80 -12.61
N GLU A 115 -55.90 -26.72 -12.47
CA GLU A 115 -56.80 -26.41 -13.58
C GLU A 115 -56.55 -25.00 -14.13
N THR A 116 -56.38 -23.99 -13.26
CA THR A 116 -56.04 -22.65 -13.68
C THR A 116 -54.68 -22.61 -14.42
N VAL A 117 -53.67 -23.28 -13.91
CA VAL A 117 -52.34 -23.37 -14.57
C VAL A 117 -52.44 -24.05 -15.94
N ALA A 118 -53.27 -25.09 -16.08
CA ALA A 118 -53.49 -25.77 -17.37
C ALA A 118 -54.03 -24.82 -18.46
N GLN A 119 -54.86 -23.84 -18.06
CA GLN A 119 -55.44 -22.84 -18.98
C GLN A 119 -54.44 -21.71 -19.31
N HIS A 120 -53.36 -21.55 -18.53
CA HIS A 120 -52.38 -20.46 -18.65
C HIS A 120 -50.95 -20.99 -18.83
N PRO A 121 -50.60 -21.46 -20.08
CA PRO A 121 -49.33 -22.13 -20.35
C PRO A 121 -48.08 -21.21 -20.28
N ASN A 122 -48.24 -19.94 -20.02
CA ASN A 122 -47.16 -18.97 -19.79
C ASN A 122 -46.82 -18.81 -18.29
N THR A 123 -47.17 -19.83 -17.48
CA THR A 123 -46.89 -19.82 -16.02
C THR A 123 -45.68 -20.72 -15.73
N TYR A 124 -44.75 -20.21 -14.90
CA TYR A 124 -43.46 -20.84 -14.62
C TYR A 124 -43.27 -21.03 -13.11
N PHE A 125 -42.56 -22.10 -12.74
CA PHE A 125 -42.39 -22.52 -11.35
C PHE A 125 -40.93 -22.84 -11.02
N PRO A 126 -40.52 -22.74 -9.73
CA PRO A 126 -39.22 -23.18 -9.28
C PRO A 126 -39.08 -24.69 -9.29
N LEU A 127 -37.88 -25.16 -9.59
CA LEU A 127 -37.44 -26.54 -9.43
C LEU A 127 -36.43 -26.56 -8.27
N LEU A 128 -36.74 -27.31 -7.22
CA LEU A 128 -35.84 -27.46 -6.09
C LEU A 128 -34.75 -28.48 -6.38
N ARG A 129 -33.49 -28.07 -6.32
CA ARG A 129 -32.33 -28.95 -6.41
C ARG A 129 -31.97 -29.46 -5.03
N LEU A 130 -31.97 -30.76 -4.84
CA LEU A 130 -31.47 -31.39 -3.61
C LEU A 130 -29.94 -31.53 -3.67
N PRO A 131 -29.25 -31.66 -2.52
CA PRO A 131 -27.81 -31.84 -2.50
C PRO A 131 -27.34 -33.02 -3.36
N PRO A 132 -26.18 -32.90 -4.07
CA PRO A 132 -25.69 -33.93 -5.00
C PRO A 132 -25.52 -35.32 -4.39
N GLU A 133 -25.34 -35.45 -3.08
CA GLU A 133 -25.26 -36.72 -2.35
C GLU A 133 -26.58 -37.52 -2.43
N ARG A 134 -27.67 -36.86 -2.78
CA ARG A 134 -28.98 -37.51 -2.99
C ARG A 134 -29.22 -37.97 -4.44
N ASP A 135 -28.38 -37.56 -5.40
CA ASP A 135 -28.52 -37.94 -6.81
C ASP A 135 -28.61 -39.44 -7.07
N PRO A 136 -27.84 -40.29 -6.40
CA PRO A 136 -27.96 -41.73 -6.59
C PRO A 136 -29.37 -42.32 -6.28
N LYS A 137 -30.17 -41.63 -5.47
CA LYS A 137 -31.55 -41.98 -5.12
C LYS A 137 -32.58 -41.18 -5.95
N GLY A 138 -32.14 -40.26 -6.80
CA GLY A 138 -32.98 -39.46 -7.65
C GLY A 138 -33.51 -40.19 -8.87
N ALA A 139 -34.34 -39.51 -9.66
CA ALA A 139 -34.83 -40.00 -10.92
C ALA A 139 -33.71 -40.13 -11.96
N ARG A 140 -33.83 -41.09 -12.90
CA ARG A 140 -32.96 -41.10 -14.09
C ARG A 140 -33.29 -39.88 -14.91
N ILE A 141 -32.24 -39.11 -15.28
CA ILE A 141 -32.46 -37.87 -16.04
C ILE A 141 -33.12 -38.16 -17.35
N ALA A 142 -32.73 -39.23 -18.06
CA ALA A 142 -33.29 -39.61 -19.34
C ALA A 142 -34.83 -39.86 -19.30
N GLU A 143 -35.39 -40.24 -18.15
CA GLU A 143 -36.81 -40.49 -17.97
C GLU A 143 -37.65 -39.22 -17.74
N VAL A 144 -37.03 -38.18 -17.17
CA VAL A 144 -37.71 -36.93 -16.78
C VAL A 144 -37.29 -35.73 -17.60
N ALA A 145 -36.29 -35.88 -18.48
CA ALA A 145 -35.67 -34.77 -19.19
C ALA A 145 -36.66 -33.98 -20.06
N ASP A 146 -37.49 -34.66 -20.82
CA ASP A 146 -38.46 -34.02 -21.70
C ASP A 146 -39.52 -33.27 -20.89
N THR A 147 -39.99 -33.87 -19.82
CA THR A 147 -41.02 -33.29 -18.93
C THR A 147 -40.49 -32.05 -18.18
N LEU A 148 -39.23 -32.10 -17.71
CA LEU A 148 -38.62 -31.02 -16.98
C LEU A 148 -37.87 -30.00 -17.88
N GLY A 149 -37.79 -30.29 -19.18
CA GLY A 149 -37.12 -29.43 -20.16
C GLY A 149 -35.58 -29.42 -20.00
N PHE A 150 -34.99 -30.57 -19.65
CA PHE A 150 -33.55 -30.72 -19.60
C PHE A 150 -32.98 -31.00 -20.99
N ALA A 151 -31.85 -30.35 -21.29
CA ALA A 151 -31.21 -30.48 -22.59
C ALA A 151 -30.06 -31.53 -22.53
N LYS A 152 -30.04 -32.43 -23.51
CA LYS A 152 -28.99 -33.45 -23.69
C LYS A 152 -27.80 -32.86 -24.43
N THR A 153 -26.57 -33.05 -23.89
CA THR A 153 -25.32 -32.74 -24.60
C THR A 153 -24.74 -33.98 -25.30
N ALA A 154 -23.78 -33.78 -26.20
CA ALA A 154 -23.05 -34.89 -26.79
C ALA A 154 -22.29 -35.67 -25.68
N GLY A 155 -22.56 -36.98 -25.56
CA GLY A 155 -21.96 -37.84 -24.54
C GLY A 155 -22.67 -37.82 -23.18
N ALA A 156 -23.91 -37.36 -23.10
CA ALA A 156 -24.70 -37.45 -21.87
C ALA A 156 -24.92 -38.91 -21.45
N ASP A 157 -24.67 -39.18 -20.19
CA ASP A 157 -24.85 -40.49 -19.56
C ASP A 157 -26.35 -40.78 -19.41
N ALA A 158 -26.79 -41.88 -19.99
CA ALA A 158 -28.20 -42.33 -19.92
C ALA A 158 -28.62 -42.80 -18.52
N GLU A 159 -27.66 -43.26 -17.70
CA GLU A 159 -27.88 -43.71 -16.34
C GLU A 159 -27.75 -42.61 -15.30
N ALA A 160 -27.36 -41.39 -15.74
CA ALA A 160 -27.24 -40.25 -14.85
C ALA A 160 -28.56 -40.01 -14.07
N ARG A 161 -28.41 -39.72 -12.80
CA ARG A 161 -29.54 -39.49 -11.90
C ARG A 161 -29.44 -38.10 -11.30
N VAL A 162 -30.59 -37.51 -11.00
CA VAL A 162 -30.68 -36.22 -10.34
C VAL A 162 -31.79 -36.22 -9.28
N ALA A 163 -31.50 -35.62 -8.15
CA ALA A 163 -32.47 -35.44 -7.08
C ALA A 163 -33.03 -34.01 -7.16
N VAL A 164 -34.21 -33.89 -7.75
CA VAL A 164 -34.95 -32.61 -7.87
C VAL A 164 -36.38 -32.81 -7.38
N VAL A 165 -37.01 -31.74 -6.92
CA VAL A 165 -38.41 -31.74 -6.52
C VAL A 165 -39.17 -30.71 -7.35
N PRO A 166 -39.99 -31.16 -8.30
CA PRO A 166 -40.87 -30.28 -9.07
C PRO A 166 -42.10 -29.85 -8.24
N PRO A 167 -42.97 -28.96 -8.76
CA PRO A 167 -44.23 -28.59 -8.13
C PRO A 167 -45.22 -29.78 -8.15
N LEU A 168 -45.16 -30.64 -7.14
CA LEU A 168 -45.89 -31.91 -7.11
C LEU A 168 -47.44 -31.76 -7.10
N ILE A 169 -47.93 -30.56 -6.83
CA ILE A 169 -49.37 -30.27 -6.90
C ILE A 169 -49.87 -30.15 -8.33
N LEU A 170 -48.98 -30.03 -9.32
CA LEU A 170 -49.28 -29.87 -10.73
C LEU A 170 -49.04 -31.19 -11.50
N PRO A 171 -49.87 -31.53 -12.48
CA PRO A 171 -49.58 -32.62 -13.42
C PRO A 171 -48.28 -32.34 -14.20
N PRO A 172 -47.49 -33.39 -14.52
CA PRO A 172 -46.19 -33.25 -15.18
C PRO A 172 -46.23 -32.48 -16.54
N GLU A 173 -47.31 -32.57 -17.27
CA GLU A 173 -47.54 -31.87 -18.54
C GLU A 173 -47.57 -30.33 -18.40
N HIS A 174 -47.78 -29.84 -17.18
CA HIS A 174 -47.83 -28.40 -16.87
C HIS A 174 -46.55 -27.90 -16.22
N TRP A 175 -45.52 -28.73 -16.06
CA TRP A 175 -44.25 -28.36 -15.46
C TRP A 175 -43.41 -27.50 -16.41
N ARG A 176 -43.50 -26.18 -16.27
CA ARG A 176 -42.53 -25.24 -16.84
C ARG A 176 -41.63 -24.75 -15.70
N VAL A 177 -40.59 -25.54 -15.50
CA VAL A 177 -39.75 -25.40 -14.29
C VAL A 177 -38.31 -25.04 -14.63
N GLY A 178 -37.63 -24.45 -13.64
CA GLY A 178 -36.19 -24.21 -13.65
C GLY A 178 -35.62 -24.01 -12.28
N LEU A 179 -34.32 -24.25 -12.14
CA LEU A 179 -33.61 -24.08 -10.87
C LEU A 179 -33.62 -22.63 -10.40
N ILE A 180 -33.84 -22.42 -9.10
CA ILE A 180 -33.76 -21.11 -8.46
C ILE A 180 -32.47 -20.93 -7.66
N THR A 181 -31.44 -21.72 -8.01
CA THR A 181 -30.18 -21.69 -7.28
C THR A 181 -29.44 -20.40 -7.55
N PHE A 182 -29.29 -19.59 -6.49
CA PHE A 182 -28.45 -18.42 -6.46
C PHE A 182 -27.24 -18.72 -5.58
N THR A 183 -26.04 -18.59 -6.15
CA THR A 183 -24.78 -18.90 -5.46
C THR A 183 -24.08 -17.64 -5.04
N GLU A 184 -23.65 -17.62 -3.79
CA GLU A 184 -22.80 -16.57 -3.26
C GLU A 184 -21.33 -16.88 -3.58
N ASP A 185 -20.55 -15.84 -3.87
CA ASP A 185 -19.09 -15.95 -3.98
C ASP A 185 -18.49 -16.28 -2.59
N PRO A 186 -17.22 -16.70 -2.48
CA PRO A 186 -16.58 -17.05 -1.20
C PRO A 186 -16.58 -15.95 -0.13
N ASP A 187 -16.84 -14.70 -0.53
CA ASP A 187 -16.97 -13.56 0.39
C ASP A 187 -18.43 -13.33 0.87
N GLY A 188 -19.34 -14.24 0.57
CA GLY A 188 -20.75 -14.19 0.97
C GLY A 188 -21.61 -13.21 0.16
N VAL A 189 -21.12 -12.67 -0.94
CA VAL A 189 -21.86 -11.75 -1.82
C VAL A 189 -22.24 -12.47 -3.11
N GLY A 190 -23.53 -12.47 -3.44
CA GLY A 190 -24.02 -13.06 -4.68
C GLY A 190 -23.92 -12.07 -5.87
N ARG A 191 -23.07 -12.39 -6.83
CA ARG A 191 -22.84 -11.58 -8.04
C ARG A 191 -23.27 -12.28 -9.30
N ARG A 192 -23.51 -13.59 -9.21
CA ARG A 192 -23.77 -14.47 -10.33
C ARG A 192 -25.09 -15.20 -10.14
N TYR A 193 -25.78 -15.44 -11.23
CA TYR A 193 -26.94 -16.31 -11.27
C TYR A 193 -26.62 -17.54 -12.11
N LEU A 194 -26.88 -18.72 -11.61
CA LEU A 194 -26.72 -19.95 -12.37
C LEU A 194 -27.68 -19.95 -13.55
N LEU A 195 -27.20 -20.15 -14.78
CA LEU A 195 -28.06 -20.32 -15.95
C LEU A 195 -28.43 -21.79 -16.18
N ARG A 196 -27.50 -22.69 -15.84
CA ARG A 196 -27.70 -24.12 -15.95
C ARG A 196 -26.78 -24.87 -15.01
N GLU A 197 -27.23 -26.04 -14.56
CA GLU A 197 -26.40 -27.05 -13.90
C GLU A 197 -26.19 -28.22 -14.87
N THR A 198 -24.97 -28.75 -14.94
CA THR A 198 -24.65 -29.90 -15.79
C THR A 198 -24.43 -31.12 -14.92
N VAL A 199 -25.27 -32.14 -15.08
CA VAL A 199 -25.20 -33.42 -14.34
C VAL A 199 -25.12 -34.58 -15.35
N GLY A 200 -24.03 -35.33 -15.37
CA GLY A 200 -23.83 -36.46 -16.29
C GLY A 200 -23.99 -36.09 -17.77
N GLY A 201 -23.63 -34.85 -18.15
CA GLY A 201 -23.81 -34.37 -19.53
C GLY A 201 -25.23 -33.91 -19.87
N TRP A 202 -26.13 -33.81 -18.91
CA TRP A 202 -27.43 -33.18 -19.07
C TRP A 202 -27.42 -31.76 -18.52
N ARG A 203 -28.00 -30.84 -19.25
CA ARG A 203 -28.11 -29.42 -18.86
C ARG A 203 -29.48 -29.14 -18.26
N ILE A 204 -29.51 -28.79 -16.98
CA ILE A 204 -30.72 -28.45 -16.22
C ILE A 204 -30.82 -26.93 -16.18
N PRO A 205 -31.81 -26.30 -16.82
CA PRO A 205 -31.91 -24.85 -16.90
C PRO A 205 -32.33 -24.26 -15.55
N SER A 206 -31.85 -23.04 -15.28
CA SER A 206 -32.42 -22.22 -14.22
C SER A 206 -33.77 -21.62 -14.65
N LEU A 207 -34.54 -21.14 -13.68
CA LEU A 207 -35.83 -20.53 -13.93
C LEU A 207 -35.73 -19.28 -14.85
N PRO A 208 -34.78 -18.34 -14.67
CA PRO A 208 -34.56 -17.26 -15.63
C PRO A 208 -34.20 -17.76 -17.03
N ALA A 209 -33.33 -18.76 -17.13
CA ALA A 209 -32.92 -19.31 -18.43
C ALA A 209 -34.09 -20.00 -19.14
N ARG A 210 -34.93 -20.72 -18.41
CA ARG A 210 -36.17 -21.34 -18.94
C ARG A 210 -37.15 -20.31 -19.46
N VAL A 211 -37.48 -19.29 -18.66
CA VAL A 211 -38.37 -18.19 -19.01
C VAL A 211 -37.83 -17.47 -20.26
N ALA A 212 -36.53 -17.16 -20.30
CA ALA A 212 -35.89 -16.47 -21.40
C ALA A 212 -35.97 -17.30 -22.71
N ALA A 213 -35.66 -18.59 -22.66
CA ALA A 213 -35.69 -19.50 -23.80
C ALA A 213 -37.09 -19.63 -24.39
N ASP A 214 -38.09 -19.86 -23.52
CA ASP A 214 -39.50 -20.03 -23.94
C ASP A 214 -40.09 -18.72 -24.51
N LEU A 215 -39.59 -17.56 -24.07
CA LEU A 215 -40.00 -16.24 -24.59
C LEU A 215 -39.19 -15.80 -25.83
N GLY A 216 -38.22 -16.62 -26.29
CA GLY A 216 -37.38 -16.31 -27.45
C GLY A 216 -36.25 -15.31 -27.16
N TYR A 217 -35.89 -15.10 -25.90
CA TYR A 217 -34.74 -14.29 -25.56
C TYR A 217 -33.44 -15.11 -25.63
N PRO A 218 -32.30 -14.47 -26.00
CA PRO A 218 -31.03 -15.18 -26.08
C PRO A 218 -30.52 -15.61 -24.70
N VAL A 219 -30.24 -16.90 -24.56
CA VAL A 219 -29.58 -17.45 -23.36
C VAL A 219 -28.13 -17.76 -23.74
N PRO A 220 -27.15 -17.14 -23.05
CA PRO A 220 -25.73 -17.39 -23.28
C PRO A 220 -25.36 -18.87 -23.10
N ASP A 221 -24.40 -19.37 -23.90
CA ASP A 221 -23.82 -20.70 -23.67
C ASP A 221 -22.75 -20.66 -22.59
N ALA A 222 -23.17 -20.33 -21.37
CA ALA A 222 -22.38 -20.25 -20.16
C ALA A 222 -23.14 -20.93 -19.01
N ASP A 223 -22.46 -21.37 -18.00
CA ASP A 223 -23.09 -21.99 -16.83
C ASP A 223 -23.67 -20.95 -15.87
N ASP A 224 -23.10 -19.76 -15.84
CA ASP A 224 -23.55 -18.64 -15.01
C ASP A 224 -23.62 -17.31 -15.77
N LEU A 225 -24.29 -16.35 -15.17
CA LEU A 225 -24.47 -14.98 -15.62
C LEU A 225 -24.01 -14.02 -14.51
N VAL A 226 -23.02 -13.18 -14.80
CA VAL A 226 -22.67 -12.09 -13.88
C VAL A 226 -23.70 -10.98 -14.00
N LEU A 227 -24.44 -10.73 -12.92
CA LEU A 227 -25.60 -9.85 -12.92
C LEU A 227 -25.22 -8.39 -13.15
N ALA A 228 -25.89 -7.75 -14.11
CA ALA A 228 -25.86 -6.31 -14.36
C ALA A 228 -27.04 -5.66 -13.65
N TRP A 229 -26.77 -5.06 -12.52
CA TRP A 229 -27.77 -4.43 -11.66
C TRP A 229 -28.26 -3.10 -12.22
N ARG A 230 -29.54 -2.79 -11.98
CA ARG A 230 -30.17 -1.52 -12.30
C ARG A 230 -30.97 -1.00 -11.10
N GLY A 231 -30.92 0.30 -10.89
CA GLY A 231 -31.56 0.95 -9.76
C GLY A 231 -30.85 0.66 -8.44
N ARG A 232 -31.47 1.14 -7.39
CA ARG A 232 -31.17 0.71 -6.01
C ARG A 232 -31.94 -0.58 -5.74
N ALA A 233 -31.63 -1.27 -4.66
CA ALA A 233 -32.47 -2.37 -4.22
C ALA A 233 -33.94 -1.90 -4.15
N ARG A 234 -34.82 -2.80 -4.53
CA ARG A 234 -36.26 -2.54 -4.59
C ARG A 234 -36.69 -1.50 -5.62
N ALA A 235 -35.98 -1.44 -6.75
CA ALA A 235 -36.28 -0.46 -7.81
C ALA A 235 -37.31 -0.92 -8.85
N PHE A 236 -37.58 -2.22 -9.00
CA PHE A 236 -38.62 -2.72 -9.89
C PHE A 236 -40.00 -2.18 -9.51
N GLN A 237 -40.91 -2.03 -10.49
CA GLN A 237 -42.30 -1.79 -10.23
C GLN A 237 -42.85 -2.91 -9.34
N ARG A 238 -43.48 -2.54 -8.22
CA ARG A 238 -44.00 -3.49 -7.23
C ARG A 238 -45.46 -3.25 -6.92
N VAL A 239 -46.16 -4.34 -6.71
CA VAL A 239 -47.54 -4.35 -6.30
C VAL A 239 -47.67 -5.30 -5.11
N SER A 240 -48.34 -4.89 -4.05
CA SER A 240 -48.66 -5.78 -2.93
C SER A 240 -49.63 -6.87 -3.42
N TYR A 241 -49.32 -8.11 -3.02
CA TYR A 241 -50.16 -9.25 -3.37
C TYR A 241 -51.63 -9.07 -2.89
N SER A 242 -51.83 -8.60 -1.65
CA SER A 242 -53.14 -8.35 -1.09
C SER A 242 -53.91 -7.27 -1.86
N ASP A 243 -53.24 -6.15 -2.18
CA ASP A 243 -53.88 -5.04 -2.89
C ASP A 243 -54.36 -5.48 -4.28
N LEU A 244 -53.55 -6.31 -4.95
CA LEU A 244 -53.91 -6.82 -6.28
C LEU A 244 -55.04 -7.85 -6.21
N TYR A 245 -54.98 -8.76 -5.23
CA TYR A 245 -55.97 -9.79 -4.99
C TYR A 245 -57.34 -9.17 -4.66
N GLU A 246 -57.37 -8.18 -3.75
CA GLU A 246 -58.58 -7.46 -3.42
C GLU A 246 -59.15 -6.69 -4.64
N ASP A 247 -58.29 -6.05 -5.44
CA ASP A 247 -58.74 -5.32 -6.62
C ASP A 247 -59.40 -6.25 -7.66
N PHE A 248 -58.85 -7.46 -7.83
CA PHE A 248 -59.45 -8.44 -8.74
C PHE A 248 -60.80 -8.95 -8.29
N LYS A 249 -61.08 -8.93 -6.99
CA LYS A 249 -62.40 -9.30 -6.41
C LYS A 249 -63.43 -8.19 -6.44
N ARG A 250 -63.02 -6.95 -6.69
CA ARG A 250 -63.96 -5.81 -6.76
C ARG A 250 -64.81 -5.87 -8.02
N SER A 251 -66.10 -5.54 -7.88
CA SER A 251 -67.00 -5.38 -9.03
C SER A 251 -66.60 -4.23 -9.95
N ALA A 252 -65.94 -3.18 -9.41
CA ALA A 252 -65.32 -2.10 -10.14
C ALA A 252 -63.86 -1.99 -9.74
N ARG A 253 -62.95 -2.50 -10.61
CA ARG A 253 -61.51 -2.46 -10.43
C ARG A 253 -61.01 -1.01 -10.35
N GLN A 254 -60.07 -0.75 -9.46
CA GLN A 254 -59.45 0.57 -9.30
C GLN A 254 -58.13 0.68 -10.10
N ARG A 255 -57.49 -0.46 -10.34
CA ARG A 255 -56.24 -0.53 -11.10
C ARG A 255 -56.48 -0.56 -12.61
N PRO A 256 -55.53 -0.07 -13.43
CA PRO A 256 -55.64 -0.14 -14.89
C PRO A 256 -55.88 -1.58 -15.39
N ALA A 257 -56.79 -1.74 -16.36
CA ALA A 257 -57.12 -3.05 -16.90
C ALA A 257 -56.01 -3.68 -17.76
N ASP A 258 -55.03 -2.89 -18.14
CA ASP A 258 -53.89 -3.25 -18.97
C ASP A 258 -52.55 -3.18 -18.27
N GLU A 259 -52.54 -3.02 -16.95
CA GLU A 259 -51.32 -2.82 -16.13
C GLU A 259 -50.26 -3.87 -16.35
N PHE A 260 -50.67 -5.14 -16.55
CA PHE A 260 -49.77 -6.28 -16.74
C PHE A 260 -49.70 -6.76 -18.18
N THR A 261 -50.35 -6.07 -19.11
CA THR A 261 -50.40 -6.51 -20.54
C THR A 261 -49.01 -6.56 -21.14
N GLY A 262 -48.62 -7.71 -21.65
CA GLY A 262 -47.32 -7.96 -22.28
C GLY A 262 -46.11 -7.98 -21.33
N LYS A 263 -46.34 -7.80 -20.00
CA LYS A 263 -45.29 -7.79 -19.01
C LYS A 263 -44.95 -9.18 -18.48
N ILE A 264 -43.78 -9.30 -17.86
CA ILE A 264 -43.35 -10.45 -17.07
C ILE A 264 -43.68 -10.15 -15.64
N VAL A 265 -44.56 -10.93 -15.04
CA VAL A 265 -45.02 -10.76 -13.65
C VAL A 265 -44.34 -11.83 -12.79
N ILE A 266 -43.62 -11.40 -11.77
CA ILE A 266 -42.96 -12.30 -10.82
C ILE A 266 -43.69 -12.20 -9.48
N ILE A 267 -44.17 -13.33 -8.98
CA ILE A 267 -44.87 -13.44 -7.70
C ILE A 267 -43.92 -14.09 -6.71
N GLY A 268 -43.53 -13.34 -5.68
CA GLY A 268 -42.55 -13.86 -4.71
C GLY A 268 -42.70 -13.23 -3.34
N THR A 269 -41.96 -13.78 -2.38
CA THR A 269 -41.96 -13.31 -1.00
C THR A 269 -41.00 -12.15 -0.82
N ALA A 270 -41.47 -11.08 -0.14
CA ALA A 270 -40.67 -9.92 0.19
C ALA A 270 -40.74 -9.55 1.69
N ALA A 271 -41.59 -10.22 2.45
CA ALA A 271 -41.72 -10.03 3.89
C ALA A 271 -40.47 -10.52 4.63
N THR A 272 -39.99 -9.73 5.58
CA THR A 272 -38.76 -10.00 6.35
C THR A 272 -38.80 -11.33 7.11
N GLY A 273 -39.98 -11.77 7.54
CA GLY A 273 -40.20 -13.04 8.26
C GLY A 273 -40.09 -14.30 7.40
N LEU A 274 -40.02 -14.18 6.07
CA LEU A 274 -40.01 -15.32 5.15
C LEU A 274 -38.59 -15.69 4.66
N HIS A 275 -37.55 -15.04 5.17
CA HIS A 275 -36.12 -15.38 5.06
C HIS A 275 -35.54 -15.54 3.64
N ASP A 276 -36.18 -15.06 2.60
CA ASP A 276 -35.63 -15.06 1.25
C ASP A 276 -34.89 -13.76 0.92
N GLN A 277 -33.82 -13.51 1.68
CA GLN A 277 -32.99 -12.32 1.50
C GLN A 277 -31.52 -12.73 1.31
N ARG A 278 -30.85 -12.09 0.38
CA ARG A 278 -29.47 -12.38 -0.02
C ARG A 278 -28.60 -11.12 -0.01
N VAL A 279 -27.32 -11.32 0.24
CA VAL A 279 -26.35 -10.24 0.11
C VAL A 279 -25.94 -10.10 -1.35
N THR A 280 -26.05 -8.89 -1.89
CA THR A 280 -25.66 -8.58 -3.27
C THR A 280 -24.78 -7.32 -3.32
N PRO A 281 -24.14 -7.01 -4.47
CA PRO A 281 -23.36 -5.77 -4.61
C PRO A 281 -24.13 -4.48 -4.28
N ILE A 282 -25.45 -4.48 -4.47
CA ILE A 282 -26.28 -3.28 -4.31
C ILE A 282 -27.03 -3.23 -2.99
N ASP A 283 -27.26 -4.36 -2.33
CA ASP A 283 -27.94 -4.42 -1.02
C ASP A 283 -27.50 -5.64 -0.20
N SER A 284 -27.51 -5.48 1.11
CA SER A 284 -27.24 -6.57 2.08
C SER A 284 -28.48 -7.42 2.42
N LEU A 285 -29.68 -6.96 2.06
CA LEU A 285 -30.98 -7.61 2.32
C LEU A 285 -31.82 -7.59 1.03
N HIS A 286 -31.28 -8.14 -0.05
CA HIS A 286 -31.91 -8.12 -1.35
C HIS A 286 -32.92 -9.28 -1.48
N PRO A 287 -34.21 -9.02 -1.80
CA PRO A 287 -35.20 -10.10 -1.97
C PRO A 287 -34.88 -11.02 -3.13
N GLY A 288 -35.07 -12.33 -2.95
CA GLY A 288 -34.80 -13.35 -3.97
C GLY A 288 -35.57 -13.12 -5.26
N ALA A 289 -36.85 -12.75 -5.15
CA ALA A 289 -37.68 -12.44 -6.32
C ALA A 289 -37.13 -11.26 -7.17
N GLU A 290 -36.47 -10.26 -6.56
CA GLU A 290 -35.81 -9.17 -7.30
C GLU A 290 -34.52 -9.64 -7.99
N ILE A 291 -33.78 -10.55 -7.37
CA ILE A 291 -32.60 -11.16 -7.98
C ILE A 291 -33.02 -11.99 -9.19
N LEU A 292 -34.10 -12.78 -9.07
CA LEU A 292 -34.73 -13.50 -10.16
C LEU A 292 -35.16 -12.56 -11.28
N GLY A 293 -35.82 -11.45 -10.94
CA GLY A 293 -36.22 -10.39 -11.85
C GLY A 293 -35.03 -9.79 -12.60
N THR A 294 -33.94 -9.51 -11.89
CA THR A 294 -32.69 -8.98 -12.47
C THR A 294 -32.07 -9.98 -13.46
N ALA A 295 -32.08 -11.27 -13.13
CA ALA A 295 -31.56 -12.32 -14.03
C ALA A 295 -32.38 -12.41 -15.32
N ILE A 296 -33.72 -12.38 -15.22
CA ILE A 296 -34.63 -12.36 -16.38
C ILE A 296 -34.42 -11.08 -17.21
N GLU A 297 -34.32 -9.91 -16.55
CA GLU A 297 -34.05 -8.62 -17.21
C GLU A 297 -32.73 -8.68 -18.00
N ASN A 298 -31.68 -9.23 -17.40
CA ASN A 298 -30.39 -9.34 -18.05
C ASN A 298 -30.43 -10.22 -19.29
N LEU A 299 -31.15 -11.32 -19.26
CA LEU A 299 -31.36 -12.19 -20.43
C LEU A 299 -32.23 -11.50 -21.50
N LYS A 300 -33.36 -10.92 -21.09
CA LYS A 300 -34.26 -10.17 -21.99
C LYS A 300 -33.53 -9.09 -22.77
N ASN A 301 -32.68 -8.33 -22.10
CA ASN A 301 -31.99 -7.17 -22.67
C ASN A 301 -30.56 -7.50 -23.16
N SER A 302 -30.15 -8.77 -23.14
CA SER A 302 -28.77 -9.21 -23.48
C SER A 302 -27.69 -8.44 -22.72
N ARG A 303 -27.93 -8.18 -21.45
CA ARG A 303 -27.05 -7.38 -20.58
C ARG A 303 -26.47 -8.27 -19.49
N ALA A 304 -25.21 -8.60 -19.63
CA ALA A 304 -24.46 -9.30 -18.61
C ALA A 304 -23.14 -8.59 -18.36
N MET A 305 -22.71 -8.53 -17.14
CA MET A 305 -21.34 -8.11 -16.85
C MET A 305 -20.36 -9.17 -17.27
N ARG A 306 -19.17 -8.76 -17.66
CA ARG A 306 -18.09 -9.68 -18.09
C ARG A 306 -16.79 -9.29 -17.42
N TYR A 307 -16.14 -10.27 -16.82
CA TYR A 307 -14.76 -10.08 -16.36
C TYR A 307 -13.83 -10.06 -17.57
N THR A 308 -12.83 -9.17 -17.53
CA THR A 308 -11.72 -9.22 -18.50
C THR A 308 -10.93 -10.51 -18.28
N PRO A 309 -10.32 -11.07 -19.36
CA PRO A 309 -9.41 -12.21 -19.21
C PRO A 309 -8.26 -11.89 -18.25
N GLN A 310 -7.81 -12.88 -17.49
CA GLN A 310 -6.78 -12.73 -16.45
C GLN A 310 -5.46 -12.13 -16.96
N TRP A 311 -5.12 -12.30 -18.24
CA TRP A 311 -3.95 -11.68 -18.84
C TRP A 311 -4.01 -10.14 -18.87
N ALA A 312 -5.21 -9.54 -18.89
CA ALA A 312 -5.35 -8.07 -18.97
C ALA A 312 -4.89 -7.37 -17.68
N PRO A 313 -5.40 -7.68 -16.46
CA PRO A 313 -4.85 -7.11 -15.23
C PRO A 313 -3.39 -7.50 -15.00
N ALA A 314 -2.98 -8.73 -15.34
CA ALA A 314 -1.59 -9.15 -15.25
C ALA A 314 -0.66 -8.31 -16.14
N GLY A 315 -1.06 -8.06 -17.38
CA GLY A 315 -0.31 -7.22 -18.34
C GLY A 315 -0.21 -5.77 -17.88
N ILE A 316 -1.27 -5.20 -17.30
CA ILE A 316 -1.26 -3.85 -16.73
C ILE A 316 -0.25 -3.78 -15.57
N GLY A 317 -0.31 -4.74 -14.64
CA GLY A 317 0.62 -4.79 -13.51
C GLY A 317 2.07 -4.95 -13.97
N ALA A 318 2.31 -5.84 -14.94
CA ALA A 318 3.61 -6.04 -15.55
C ALA A 318 4.14 -4.74 -16.20
N ALA A 319 3.32 -4.05 -16.97
CA ALA A 319 3.70 -2.79 -17.61
C ALA A 319 4.04 -1.71 -16.58
N LEU A 320 3.23 -1.57 -15.51
CA LEU A 320 3.47 -0.60 -14.44
C LEU A 320 4.79 -0.88 -13.71
N VAL A 321 5.06 -2.13 -13.31
CA VAL A 321 6.30 -2.50 -12.63
C VAL A 321 7.50 -2.29 -13.57
N LEU A 322 7.38 -2.61 -14.87
CA LEU A 322 8.44 -2.38 -15.84
C LEU A 322 8.72 -0.88 -16.02
N LEU A 323 7.70 -0.05 -16.13
CA LEU A 323 7.86 1.40 -16.24
C LEU A 323 8.55 1.99 -15.00
N LEU A 324 8.15 1.56 -13.81
CA LEU A 324 8.78 1.95 -12.56
C LEU A 324 10.24 1.48 -12.49
N TYR A 325 10.51 0.22 -12.86
CA TYR A 325 11.89 -0.30 -12.96
C TYR A 325 12.75 0.56 -13.88
N LEU A 326 12.23 0.94 -15.06
CA LEU A 326 12.96 1.80 -16.01
C LEU A 326 13.17 3.21 -15.47
N ALA A 327 12.20 3.78 -14.75
CA ALA A 327 12.30 5.10 -14.13
C ALA A 327 13.43 5.11 -13.07
N PHE A 328 13.44 4.16 -12.13
CA PHE A 328 14.50 4.05 -11.12
C PHE A 328 15.86 3.69 -11.74
N ARG A 329 15.89 2.88 -12.79
CA ARG A 329 17.13 2.57 -13.52
C ARG A 329 17.74 3.80 -14.18
N LYS A 330 16.91 4.74 -14.67
CA LYS A 330 17.33 6.02 -15.26
C LYS A 330 17.56 7.11 -14.20
N ALA A 331 17.47 6.79 -12.92
CA ALA A 331 17.62 7.71 -11.79
C ALA A 331 16.65 8.92 -11.88
N ILE A 332 15.42 8.69 -12.35
CA ILE A 332 14.36 9.71 -12.29
C ILE A 332 14.00 9.91 -10.82
N ASP A 333 13.79 11.16 -10.43
CA ASP A 333 13.47 11.52 -9.05
C ASP A 333 12.29 10.69 -8.50
N ALA A 334 12.48 10.13 -7.29
CA ALA A 334 11.49 9.25 -6.68
C ALA A 334 10.16 9.96 -6.43
N ARG A 335 10.17 11.27 -6.09
CA ARG A 335 8.95 12.06 -5.88
C ARG A 335 8.16 12.24 -7.17
N ALA A 336 8.85 12.57 -8.27
CA ALA A 336 8.24 12.69 -9.59
C ALA A 336 7.66 11.35 -10.06
N THR A 337 8.40 10.24 -9.84
CA THR A 337 7.95 8.88 -10.17
C THR A 337 6.70 8.51 -9.35
N GLY A 338 6.67 8.83 -8.04
CA GLY A 338 5.51 8.59 -7.18
C GLY A 338 4.29 9.43 -7.59
N ALA A 339 4.49 10.71 -7.93
CA ALA A 339 3.42 11.57 -8.43
C ALA A 339 2.84 11.03 -9.76
N ALA A 340 3.69 10.60 -10.68
CA ALA A 340 3.25 9.97 -11.93
C ALA A 340 2.45 8.68 -11.67
N LEU A 341 2.91 7.82 -10.76
CA LEU A 341 2.19 6.60 -10.36
C LEU A 341 0.82 6.93 -9.76
N ALA A 342 0.73 7.97 -8.92
CA ALA A 342 -0.55 8.40 -8.32
C ALA A 342 -1.54 8.88 -9.40
N VAL A 343 -1.08 9.65 -10.37
CA VAL A 343 -1.91 10.10 -11.52
C VAL A 343 -2.37 8.90 -12.35
N ILE A 344 -1.46 7.98 -12.69
CA ILE A 344 -1.80 6.76 -13.44
C ILE A 344 -2.82 5.92 -12.65
N THR A 345 -2.64 5.77 -11.33
CA THR A 345 -3.60 5.06 -10.47
C THR A 345 -4.99 5.69 -10.55
N ALA A 346 -5.08 7.02 -10.43
CA ALA A 346 -6.36 7.73 -10.52
C ALA A 346 -7.02 7.56 -11.89
N LEU A 347 -6.25 7.65 -12.99
CA LEU A 347 -6.76 7.44 -14.34
C LEU A 347 -7.23 6.00 -14.58
N LEU A 348 -6.50 5.01 -14.08
CA LEU A 348 -6.90 3.60 -14.19
C LEU A 348 -8.19 3.32 -13.40
N LEU A 349 -8.33 3.84 -12.18
CA LEU A 349 -9.56 3.70 -11.39
C LEU A 349 -10.74 4.43 -12.03
N ALA A 350 -10.53 5.60 -12.60
CA ALA A 350 -11.57 6.31 -13.37
C ALA A 350 -11.96 5.51 -14.62
N GLY A 351 -10.98 4.95 -15.34
CA GLY A 351 -11.21 4.06 -16.48
C GLY A 351 -11.98 2.80 -16.09
N GLN A 352 -11.64 2.17 -14.95
CA GLN A 352 -12.35 1.03 -14.39
C GLN A 352 -13.83 1.38 -14.13
N TYR A 353 -14.09 2.54 -13.50
CA TYR A 353 -15.47 3.01 -13.28
C TYR A 353 -16.26 3.18 -14.58
N LEU A 354 -15.64 3.72 -15.63
CA LEU A 354 -16.27 3.85 -16.95
C LEU A 354 -16.51 2.49 -17.62
N LEU A 355 -15.60 1.53 -17.44
CA LEU A 355 -15.75 0.17 -17.95
C LEU A 355 -16.90 -0.58 -17.27
N VAL A 356 -17.09 -0.39 -15.96
CA VAL A 356 -18.26 -0.93 -15.24
C VAL A 356 -19.56 -0.43 -15.86
N GLY A 357 -19.65 0.84 -16.23
CA GLY A 357 -20.80 1.39 -16.97
C GLY A 357 -21.02 0.77 -18.35
N ARG A 358 -19.98 0.14 -18.91
CA ARG A 358 -20.04 -0.65 -20.17
C ARG A 358 -20.15 -2.15 -19.91
N LEU A 359 -20.49 -2.56 -18.70
CA LEU A 359 -20.65 -3.95 -18.27
C LEU A 359 -19.35 -4.78 -18.33
N VAL A 360 -18.19 -4.12 -18.21
CA VAL A 360 -16.87 -4.77 -18.19
C VAL A 360 -16.24 -4.58 -16.82
N LEU A 361 -15.90 -5.69 -16.17
CA LEU A 361 -15.22 -5.75 -14.89
C LEU A 361 -13.73 -6.00 -15.12
N LEU A 362 -12.89 -5.02 -14.81
CA LEU A 362 -11.43 -5.10 -14.91
C LEU A 362 -10.83 -5.02 -13.51
N PRO A 363 -10.35 -6.14 -12.93
CA PRO A 363 -9.71 -6.14 -11.61
C PRO A 363 -8.38 -5.37 -11.65
N LEU A 364 -8.29 -4.22 -10.96
CA LEU A 364 -7.10 -3.35 -10.98
C LEU A 364 -6.41 -3.20 -9.64
N LEU A 365 -7.02 -3.61 -8.53
CA LEU A 365 -6.43 -3.42 -7.20
C LEU A 365 -5.13 -4.22 -7.05
N THR A 366 -5.12 -5.47 -7.48
CA THR A 366 -3.93 -6.35 -7.45
C THR A 366 -2.76 -5.78 -8.27
N PRO A 367 -2.91 -5.41 -9.56
CA PRO A 367 -1.84 -4.78 -10.32
C PRO A 367 -1.36 -3.44 -9.75
N LEU A 368 -2.26 -2.62 -9.22
CA LEU A 368 -1.91 -1.37 -8.57
C LEU A 368 -1.13 -1.60 -7.27
N ALA A 369 -1.56 -2.56 -6.44
CA ALA A 369 -0.85 -2.94 -5.23
C ALA A 369 0.58 -3.43 -5.54
N ALA A 370 0.76 -4.24 -6.58
CA ALA A 370 2.08 -4.68 -7.03
C ALA A 370 2.96 -3.50 -7.46
N ALA A 371 2.42 -2.54 -8.21
CA ALA A 371 3.14 -1.34 -8.63
C ALA A 371 3.56 -0.47 -7.44
N TRP A 372 2.66 -0.21 -6.49
CA TRP A 372 2.97 0.56 -5.29
C TRP A 372 3.95 -0.16 -4.36
N THR A 373 3.86 -1.48 -4.24
CA THR A 373 4.84 -2.29 -3.49
C THR A 373 6.22 -2.19 -4.10
N PHE A 374 6.33 -2.32 -5.43
CA PHE A 374 7.61 -2.14 -6.12
C PHE A 374 8.17 -0.72 -5.93
N TYR A 375 7.33 0.33 -6.08
CA TYR A 375 7.73 1.71 -5.87
C TYR A 375 8.26 1.95 -4.45
N ALA A 376 7.56 1.45 -3.43
CA ALA A 376 7.98 1.58 -2.04
C ALA A 376 9.32 0.86 -1.77
N ALA A 377 9.48 -0.36 -2.28
CA ALA A 377 10.72 -1.13 -2.13
C ALA A 377 11.90 -0.45 -2.83
N ALA A 378 11.71 0.04 -4.06
CA ALA A 378 12.73 0.74 -4.83
C ALA A 378 13.10 2.07 -4.18
N GLY A 379 12.13 2.86 -3.75
CA GLY A 379 12.33 4.14 -3.07
C GLY A 379 13.07 3.98 -1.73
N LEU A 380 12.71 2.97 -0.94
CA LEU A 380 13.41 2.64 0.30
C LEU A 380 14.86 2.23 0.04
N ALA A 381 15.09 1.40 -0.98
CA ALA A 381 16.45 0.98 -1.36
C ALA A 381 17.32 2.18 -1.79
N GLU A 382 16.74 3.13 -2.54
CA GLU A 382 17.42 4.36 -2.95
C GLU A 382 17.72 5.26 -1.75
N TYR A 383 16.75 5.47 -0.85
CA TYR A 383 16.94 6.23 0.38
C TYR A 383 18.05 5.65 1.27
N LEU A 384 18.02 4.34 1.53
CA LEU A 384 19.03 3.67 2.35
C LEU A 384 20.43 3.77 1.73
N ARG A 385 20.51 3.71 0.40
CA ARG A 385 21.76 3.90 -0.32
C ARG A 385 22.28 5.33 -0.20
N ALA A 386 21.48 6.33 -0.47
CA ALA A 386 21.86 7.74 -0.36
C ALA A 386 22.33 8.08 1.06
N ARG A 387 21.66 7.51 2.07
CA ARG A 387 22.06 7.62 3.47
C ARG A 387 23.45 7.02 3.72
N ARG A 388 23.71 5.79 3.25
CA ARG A 388 25.02 5.13 3.42
C ARG A 388 26.14 5.88 2.71
N GLU A 389 25.91 6.37 1.49
CA GLU A 389 26.88 7.18 0.74
C GLU A 389 27.21 8.49 1.50
N ARG A 390 26.20 9.12 2.10
CA ARG A 390 26.38 10.32 2.92
C ARG A 390 27.15 10.02 4.23
N GLU A 391 26.83 8.92 4.92
CA GLU A 391 27.54 8.48 6.13
C GLU A 391 29.01 8.11 5.84
N ALA A 392 29.28 7.43 4.72
CA ALA A 392 30.63 7.08 4.28
C ALA A 392 31.46 8.32 3.93
N ALA A 393 30.88 9.29 3.24
CA ALA A 393 31.53 10.57 2.95
C ALA A 393 31.87 11.33 4.23
N MET A 394 30.95 11.35 5.20
CA MET A 394 31.17 11.96 6.51
C MET A 394 32.30 11.29 7.29
N ALA A 395 32.34 9.94 7.32
CA ALA A 395 33.37 9.18 8.03
C ALA A 395 34.76 9.41 7.42
N GLN A 396 34.87 9.70 6.13
CA GLN A 396 36.12 10.02 5.47
C GLN A 396 36.59 11.44 5.83
N PHE A 397 35.68 12.41 5.94
CA PHE A 397 35.99 13.78 6.33
C PHE A 397 36.37 13.91 7.81
N SER A 398 35.75 13.12 8.70
CA SER A 398 36.00 13.17 10.15
C SER A 398 37.40 12.70 10.58
N ARG A 399 38.18 12.10 9.66
CA ARG A 399 39.57 11.73 9.92
C ARG A 399 40.55 12.90 9.91
N PHE A 400 40.15 14.01 9.31
CA PHE A 400 41.03 15.17 9.08
C PHE A 400 40.61 16.42 9.88
N THR A 401 39.44 16.40 10.47
CA THR A 401 38.93 17.53 11.26
C THR A 401 38.00 17.02 12.37
N ASN A 402 37.75 17.87 13.36
CA ASN A 402 36.81 17.55 14.43
C ASN A 402 35.47 17.10 13.82
N PRO A 403 34.88 15.93 14.22
CA PRO A 403 33.62 15.41 13.68
C PRO A 403 32.44 16.40 13.74
N HIS A 404 32.43 17.29 14.74
CA HIS A 404 31.43 18.37 14.83
C HIS A 404 31.59 19.42 13.74
N ILE A 405 32.82 19.80 13.45
CA ILE A 405 33.16 20.76 12.39
C ILE A 405 32.86 20.16 11.02
N ALA A 406 33.18 18.89 10.82
CA ALA A 406 32.90 18.15 9.58
C ALA A 406 31.39 18.13 9.25
N ARG A 407 30.53 17.90 10.25
CA ARG A 407 29.06 17.93 10.05
C ARG A 407 28.57 19.31 9.61
N GLN A 408 29.01 20.36 10.30
CA GLN A 408 28.57 21.73 9.98
C GLN A 408 29.06 22.19 8.60
N LEU A 409 30.27 21.79 8.17
CA LEU A 409 30.78 22.11 6.84
C LEU A 409 29.98 21.44 5.71
N VAL A 410 29.49 20.21 5.92
CA VAL A 410 28.62 19.52 4.96
C VAL A 410 27.24 20.19 4.90
N GLU A 411 26.73 20.71 6.02
CA GLU A 411 25.45 21.42 6.08
C GLU A 411 25.53 22.80 5.39
N LEU A 412 26.69 23.46 5.43
CA LEU A 412 26.92 24.76 4.79
C LEU A 412 27.36 24.69 3.32
N GLY A 413 27.59 23.48 2.77
CA GLY A 413 27.82 23.29 1.33
C GLY A 413 29.24 23.53 0.82
N GLY A 414 30.26 23.64 1.69
CA GLY A 414 31.66 23.72 1.27
C GLY A 414 32.59 24.49 2.19
N ILE A 415 33.89 24.47 1.86
CA ILE A 415 34.94 25.19 2.60
C ILE A 415 35.40 26.36 1.73
N GLU A 416 35.18 27.58 2.19
CA GLU A 416 35.71 28.78 1.51
C GLU A 416 37.15 29.06 1.94
N THR A 417 38.02 29.34 0.95
CA THR A 417 39.36 29.83 1.19
C THR A 417 39.31 31.33 1.45
N GLY A 418 39.84 31.77 2.59
CA GLY A 418 39.77 33.18 2.95
C GLY A 418 40.70 33.58 4.09
N ARG A 419 40.84 34.91 4.31
CA ARG A 419 41.56 35.45 5.46
C ARG A 419 40.68 35.37 6.69
N ARG A 420 41.20 34.72 7.76
CA ARG A 420 40.51 34.55 9.02
C ARG A 420 41.44 34.93 10.19
N ASP A 421 40.85 35.35 11.30
CA ASP A 421 41.56 35.51 12.54
C ASP A 421 41.58 34.17 13.30
N VAL A 422 42.74 33.61 13.48
CA VAL A 422 42.91 32.26 14.03
C VAL A 422 43.92 32.24 15.16
N THR A 423 43.84 31.22 16.02
CA THR A 423 44.91 30.86 16.92
C THR A 423 45.53 29.55 16.47
N LEU A 424 46.83 29.60 16.33
CA LEU A 424 47.63 28.44 15.92
C LEU A 424 48.42 27.92 17.11
N LEU A 425 48.48 26.61 17.22
CA LEU A 425 49.24 25.85 18.20
C LEU A 425 50.25 24.96 17.47
N PHE A 426 51.48 25.05 17.90
CA PHE A 426 52.54 24.09 17.58
C PHE A 426 52.97 23.37 18.85
N SER A 427 53.09 22.05 18.82
CA SER A 427 53.60 21.25 19.94
C SER A 427 54.62 20.25 19.43
N ASP A 428 55.88 20.35 19.91
CA ASP A 428 56.99 19.55 19.50
C ASP A 428 57.58 18.76 20.65
N ILE A 429 58.14 17.55 20.39
CA ILE A 429 58.71 16.69 21.43
C ILE A 429 60.16 17.09 21.68
N ARG A 430 60.47 17.41 22.91
CA ARG A 430 61.83 17.82 23.32
C ARG A 430 62.78 16.62 23.22
N GLY A 431 63.93 16.79 22.55
CA GLY A 431 64.95 15.76 22.42
C GLY A 431 64.52 14.55 21.57
N PHE A 432 63.51 14.69 20.71
CA PHE A 432 63.04 13.60 19.85
C PHE A 432 64.14 12.99 19.00
N THR A 433 65.08 13.75 18.47
CA THR A 433 66.21 13.25 17.70
C THR A 433 67.02 12.20 18.50
N THR A 434 67.37 12.54 19.74
CA THR A 434 68.10 11.61 20.64
C THR A 434 67.24 10.39 20.99
N LEU A 435 65.95 10.59 21.19
CA LEU A 435 65.00 9.49 21.48
C LEU A 435 64.87 8.54 20.29
N SER A 436 64.85 9.06 19.07
CA SER A 436 64.76 8.28 17.86
C SER A 436 66.03 7.54 17.47
N GLU A 437 67.20 8.05 17.87
CA GLU A 437 68.50 7.40 17.68
C GLU A 437 68.74 6.19 18.60
N THR A 438 68.08 6.18 19.75
CA THR A 438 68.26 5.15 20.80
C THR A 438 67.26 4.00 20.73
N ARG A 439 66.27 4.05 19.83
CA ARG A 439 65.19 3.06 19.73
C ARG A 439 65.01 2.51 18.29
N SER A 440 64.33 1.40 18.19
CA SER A 440 63.95 0.87 16.87
C SER A 440 62.88 1.78 16.23
N PRO A 441 62.87 1.88 14.87
CA PRO A 441 61.86 2.65 14.15
C PRO A 441 60.42 2.26 14.51
N GLU A 442 60.17 0.99 14.75
CA GLU A 442 58.87 0.44 15.11
C GLU A 442 58.38 0.94 16.50
N GLU A 443 59.30 0.97 17.47
CA GLU A 443 59.04 1.49 18.84
C GLU A 443 58.76 2.99 18.82
N VAL A 444 59.52 3.74 17.99
CA VAL A 444 59.32 5.18 17.81
C VAL A 444 57.95 5.47 17.21
N ILE A 445 57.57 4.74 16.16
CA ILE A 445 56.25 4.88 15.53
C ILE A 445 55.11 4.52 16.51
N ALA A 446 55.25 3.44 17.24
CA ALA A 446 54.25 3.02 18.22
C ALA A 446 54.07 4.08 19.35
N LEU A 447 55.16 4.63 19.84
CA LEU A 447 55.16 5.70 20.85
C LEU A 447 54.52 6.96 20.31
N LEU A 448 54.90 7.42 19.11
CA LEU A 448 54.31 8.59 18.45
C LEU A 448 52.82 8.43 18.21
N ASN A 449 52.40 7.28 17.72
CA ASN A 449 50.97 7.03 17.46
C ASN A 449 50.12 7.10 18.75
N ARG A 450 50.64 6.55 19.89
CA ARG A 450 49.95 6.65 21.17
C ARG A 450 49.89 8.12 21.66
N TYR A 451 51.04 8.82 21.59
CA TYR A 451 51.12 10.23 21.97
C TYR A 451 50.19 11.11 21.10
N PHE A 452 50.27 10.97 19.79
CA PHE A 452 49.44 11.75 18.89
C PHE A 452 47.95 11.48 19.09
N THR A 453 47.53 10.24 19.31
CA THR A 453 46.14 9.93 19.61
C THR A 453 45.62 10.69 20.82
N LEU A 454 46.37 10.63 21.93
CA LEU A 454 45.98 11.33 23.16
C LEU A 454 45.92 12.86 22.97
N GLN A 455 46.92 13.44 22.31
CA GLN A 455 46.98 14.89 22.13
C GLN A 455 45.94 15.42 21.13
N VAL A 456 45.68 14.68 20.04
CA VAL A 456 44.65 15.04 19.05
C VAL A 456 43.25 14.99 19.67
N ASP A 457 43.00 14.00 20.54
CA ASP A 457 41.72 13.92 21.28
C ASP A 457 41.50 15.17 22.14
N VAL A 458 42.56 15.67 22.78
CA VAL A 458 42.50 16.95 23.53
C VAL A 458 42.24 18.12 22.59
N VAL A 459 42.90 18.22 21.45
CA VAL A 459 42.66 19.28 20.45
C VAL A 459 41.18 19.26 20.02
N PHE A 460 40.64 18.09 19.70
CA PHE A 460 39.25 17.98 19.26
C PHE A 460 38.26 18.28 20.39
N SER A 461 38.53 17.89 21.62
CA SER A 461 37.65 18.19 22.75
C SER A 461 37.48 19.71 23.01
N HIS A 462 38.52 20.48 22.68
CA HIS A 462 38.47 21.96 22.73
C HIS A 462 37.99 22.63 21.45
N GLY A 463 37.45 21.85 20.47
CA GLY A 463 36.93 22.38 19.21
C GLY A 463 38.01 22.83 18.24
N GLY A 464 39.25 22.41 18.42
CA GLY A 464 40.34 22.68 17.50
C GLY A 464 40.30 21.80 16.27
N SER A 465 40.92 22.26 15.19
CA SER A 465 41.15 21.53 13.97
C SER A 465 42.62 21.10 13.90
N LEU A 466 42.87 19.79 13.74
CA LEU A 466 44.21 19.30 13.43
C LEU A 466 44.53 19.71 11.99
N ASP A 467 45.63 20.45 11.80
CA ASP A 467 46.14 20.77 10.46
C ASP A 467 46.98 19.59 9.93
N LYS A 468 48.10 19.30 10.56
CA LYS A 468 48.99 18.21 10.15
C LYS A 468 49.98 17.86 11.28
N PHE A 469 50.66 16.71 11.05
CA PHE A 469 51.87 16.36 11.78
C PHE A 469 53.08 16.75 10.93
N ILE A 470 54.10 17.33 11.55
CA ILE A 470 55.36 17.74 10.94
C ILE A 470 56.47 17.04 11.69
N GLY A 471 56.81 15.79 11.31
CA GLY A 471 57.67 14.92 12.10
C GLY A 471 57.00 14.56 13.44
N ASP A 472 57.57 14.96 14.52
CA ASP A 472 57.05 14.83 15.89
C ASP A 472 56.21 16.04 16.36
N CYS A 473 56.05 17.04 15.54
CA CYS A 473 55.30 18.23 15.84
C CYS A 473 53.82 18.11 15.43
N ILE A 474 52.92 18.57 16.31
CA ILE A 474 51.49 18.73 16.05
C ILE A 474 51.21 20.18 15.68
N MET A 475 50.56 20.44 14.55
CA MET A 475 50.00 21.74 14.18
C MET A 475 48.47 21.68 14.27
N ALA A 476 47.90 22.56 15.07
CA ALA A 476 46.46 22.69 15.27
C ALA A 476 46.01 24.17 15.22
N MET A 477 44.75 24.38 14.86
CA MET A 477 44.19 25.72 14.73
C MET A 477 42.77 25.83 15.28
N TRP A 478 42.39 27.04 15.72
CA TRP A 478 41.05 27.46 16.13
C TRP A 478 40.66 28.71 15.36
N GLY A 479 39.35 28.96 15.15
CA GLY A 479 38.83 30.07 14.34
C GLY A 479 38.68 29.73 12.88
N ALA A 480 38.98 28.46 12.50
CA ALA A 480 38.79 27.93 11.17
C ALA A 480 38.62 26.38 11.25
N PRO A 481 37.84 25.77 10.33
CA PRO A 481 37.11 26.36 9.19
C PRO A 481 35.88 27.16 9.61
N LEU A 482 35.38 27.00 10.84
CA LEU A 482 34.28 27.77 11.39
C LEU A 482 34.80 28.95 12.23
N ASP A 483 34.04 30.02 12.19
CA ASP A 483 34.32 31.19 13.04
C ASP A 483 34.08 30.83 14.50
N GLN A 484 35.08 31.14 15.35
CA GLN A 484 35.05 30.88 16.80
C GLN A 484 35.51 32.17 17.53
N PRO A 485 34.59 32.97 18.05
CA PRO A 485 34.93 34.23 18.75
C PRO A 485 35.87 34.02 19.93
N ASP A 486 35.87 32.84 20.55
CA ASP A 486 36.67 32.42 21.69
C ASP A 486 37.89 31.55 21.31
N HIS A 487 38.33 31.57 20.03
CA HIS A 487 39.39 30.73 19.52
C HIS A 487 40.68 30.75 20.34
N ALA A 488 41.11 31.93 20.84
CA ALA A 488 42.30 32.05 21.66
C ALA A 488 42.15 31.40 23.04
N GLN A 489 41.00 31.58 23.67
CA GLN A 489 40.70 30.95 24.95
C GLN A 489 40.67 29.42 24.86
N ARG A 490 40.03 28.88 23.82
CA ARG A 490 39.97 27.43 23.55
C ARG A 490 41.35 26.86 23.29
N ALA A 491 42.18 27.54 22.52
CA ALA A 491 43.52 27.11 22.21
C ALA A 491 44.43 27.07 23.44
N VAL A 492 44.33 28.09 24.33
CA VAL A 492 45.11 28.12 25.57
C VAL A 492 44.63 27.07 26.57
N ALA A 493 43.33 26.88 26.70
CA ALA A 493 42.75 25.78 27.50
C ALA A 493 43.26 24.41 27.01
N CYS A 494 43.23 24.21 25.68
CA CYS A 494 43.76 22.99 25.03
C CYS A 494 45.22 22.77 25.39
N ALA A 495 46.08 23.81 25.28
CA ALA A 495 47.49 23.68 25.57
C ALA A 495 47.77 23.28 27.03
N LEU A 496 46.98 23.80 27.99
CA LEU A 496 47.05 23.40 29.38
C LEU A 496 46.64 21.94 29.58
N ASP A 497 45.56 21.51 28.97
CA ASP A 497 45.10 20.12 29.06
C ASP A 497 46.04 19.15 28.32
N MET A 498 46.66 19.58 27.22
CA MET A 498 47.74 18.81 26.55
C MET A 498 48.92 18.56 27.47
N ALA A 499 49.31 19.59 28.24
CA ALA A 499 50.39 19.46 29.21
C ALA A 499 50.02 18.51 30.37
N ASP A 500 48.76 18.55 30.85
CA ASP A 500 48.28 17.63 31.90
C ASP A 500 48.17 16.19 31.36
N THR A 501 47.70 16.01 30.18
CA THR A 501 47.61 14.70 29.48
C THR A 501 49.00 14.10 29.27
N LEU A 502 49.99 14.93 28.94
CA LEU A 502 51.38 14.53 28.83
C LEU A 502 51.90 13.99 30.21
N GLN A 503 51.56 14.67 31.32
CA GLN A 503 52.00 14.20 32.64
C GLN A 503 51.37 12.82 32.99
N ALA A 504 50.12 12.59 32.58
CA ALA A 504 49.50 11.27 32.72
C ALA A 504 50.19 10.22 31.87
N PHE A 505 50.49 10.56 30.62
CA PHE A 505 51.19 9.68 29.68
C PHE A 505 52.61 9.31 30.15
N LYS A 506 53.36 10.27 30.69
CA LYS A 506 54.69 10.02 31.31
C LYS A 506 54.61 9.03 32.48
N ARG A 507 53.61 9.13 33.34
CA ARG A 507 53.42 8.20 34.46
C ARG A 507 53.12 6.77 33.95
N GLU A 508 52.42 6.64 32.86
CA GLU A 508 52.12 5.34 32.22
C GLU A 508 53.35 4.72 31.58
N LEU A 509 54.24 5.55 30.99
CA LEU A 509 55.50 5.08 30.37
C LEU A 509 56.55 4.61 31.37
N GLY A 510 56.47 5.01 32.64
CA GLY A 510 57.39 4.59 33.70
C GLY A 510 58.70 5.41 33.80
N ALA A 511 59.57 5.07 34.78
CA ALA A 511 60.75 5.86 35.16
C ALA A 511 61.83 5.95 34.06
N GLU A 512 61.93 4.96 33.15
CA GLU A 512 62.93 4.96 32.06
C GLU A 512 62.67 6.00 30.96
N GLN A 513 61.50 6.66 31.02
CA GLN A 513 61.06 7.66 30.01
C GLN A 513 60.70 9.00 30.65
N SER A 514 61.26 9.30 31.78
CA SER A 514 61.03 10.56 32.54
C SER A 514 61.38 11.81 31.73
N ASP A 515 62.25 11.72 30.77
CA ASP A 515 62.75 12.84 29.96
C ASP A 515 61.89 13.19 28.75
N PHE A 516 60.78 12.43 28.51
CA PHE A 516 59.81 12.76 27.44
C PHE A 516 59.05 14.03 27.82
N ASP A 517 59.29 15.13 27.16
CA ASP A 517 58.66 16.42 27.41
C ASP A 517 58.33 17.12 26.09
N VAL A 518 57.44 18.15 26.12
CA VAL A 518 57.03 18.88 24.93
C VAL A 518 57.16 20.39 25.15
N GLY A 519 57.39 21.10 24.04
CA GLY A 519 57.21 22.53 23.93
C GLY A 519 55.89 22.85 23.23
N ILE A 520 55.12 23.80 23.72
CA ILE A 520 53.88 24.24 23.11
C ILE A 520 53.91 25.74 22.88
N GLY A 521 53.80 26.19 21.64
CA GLY A 521 53.77 27.58 21.23
C GLY A 521 52.43 27.99 20.63
N LEU A 522 51.86 29.10 21.10
CA LEU A 522 50.62 29.62 20.55
C LEU A 522 50.76 31.08 20.09
N HIS A 523 50.15 31.36 18.92
CA HIS A 523 50.01 32.74 18.43
C HIS A 523 48.67 32.93 17.75
N SER A 524 48.06 34.10 18.01
CA SER A 524 46.77 34.50 17.42
C SER A 524 46.98 35.67 16.45
N GLY A 525 46.35 35.58 15.27
CA GLY A 525 46.39 36.62 14.27
C GLY A 525 45.78 36.22 12.95
N PRO A 526 45.83 37.12 11.94
CA PRO A 526 45.26 36.85 10.65
C PRO A 526 46.09 35.83 9.87
N ALA A 527 45.42 34.79 9.32
CA ALA A 527 46.00 33.84 8.39
C ALA A 527 45.05 33.59 7.21
N VAL A 528 45.60 33.16 6.05
CA VAL A 528 44.79 32.66 4.96
C VAL A 528 44.59 31.17 5.20
N VAL A 529 43.31 30.76 5.31
CA VAL A 529 42.93 29.38 5.58
C VAL A 529 42.12 28.84 4.43
N GLY A 530 42.37 27.62 4.01
CA GLY A 530 41.63 27.00 2.93
C GLY A 530 42.28 25.74 2.37
N LEU A 531 41.70 25.20 1.30
CA LEU A 531 42.24 24.05 0.59
C LEU A 531 43.44 24.49 -0.29
N MET A 532 44.61 24.00 -0.01
CA MET A 532 45.86 24.34 -0.68
C MET A 532 46.56 23.08 -1.17
N GLY A 533 47.21 23.19 -2.36
CA GLY A 533 47.96 22.08 -2.96
C GLY A 533 47.65 21.88 -4.44
N SER A 534 47.93 20.69 -4.92
CA SER A 534 47.67 20.35 -6.32
C SER A 534 46.21 19.99 -6.52
N GLN A 535 45.47 20.78 -7.27
CA GLN A 535 44.04 20.53 -7.57
C GLN A 535 43.74 19.12 -8.16
N LYS A 536 44.74 18.47 -8.75
CA LYS A 536 44.59 17.15 -9.39
C LYS A 536 45.06 15.97 -8.52
N ARG A 537 45.87 16.21 -7.47
CA ARG A 537 46.55 15.12 -6.74
C ARG A 537 46.38 15.12 -5.25
N ARG A 538 46.60 16.27 -4.57
CA ARG A 538 46.56 16.37 -3.11
C ARG A 538 46.20 17.80 -2.70
N LEU A 539 45.11 17.95 -2.01
CA LEU A 539 44.68 19.17 -1.35
C LEU A 539 44.71 18.92 0.15
N GLU A 540 45.24 19.87 0.90
CA GLU A 540 45.23 19.90 2.35
C GLU A 540 44.51 21.14 2.82
N TYR A 541 43.68 21.04 3.84
CA TYR A 541 43.09 22.18 4.50
C TYR A 541 44.12 22.70 5.50
N THR A 542 44.66 23.88 5.30
CA THR A 542 45.74 24.41 6.08
C THR A 542 45.71 25.94 6.17
N ALA A 543 46.45 26.48 7.13
CA ALA A 543 46.67 27.91 7.31
C ALA A 543 48.03 28.32 6.76
N ILE A 544 48.12 29.49 6.13
CA ILE A 544 49.37 30.11 5.64
C ILE A 544 49.38 31.59 6.05
N GLY A 545 50.55 32.07 6.50
CA GLY A 545 50.77 33.46 6.88
C GLY A 545 51.87 33.64 7.89
N ASP A 546 52.20 34.91 8.21
CA ASP A 546 53.16 35.25 9.24
C ASP A 546 52.76 34.71 10.64
N THR A 547 51.46 34.64 10.90
CA THR A 547 50.87 34.07 12.11
C THR A 547 51.30 32.61 12.31
N VAL A 548 51.33 31.81 11.24
CA VAL A 548 51.77 30.40 11.30
C VAL A 548 53.26 30.32 11.66
N ASN A 549 54.08 31.11 10.97
CA ASN A 549 55.51 31.13 11.20
C ASN A 549 55.87 31.61 12.59
N LEU A 550 55.14 32.60 13.13
CA LEU A 550 55.41 33.09 14.47
C LEU A 550 54.99 32.06 15.54
N ALA A 551 53.86 31.40 15.38
CA ALA A 551 53.46 30.31 16.32
C ALA A 551 54.50 29.19 16.42
N SER A 552 55.01 28.73 15.25
CA SER A 552 56.09 27.74 15.20
C SER A 552 57.38 28.21 15.86
N ARG A 553 57.75 29.49 15.69
CA ARG A 553 58.95 30.02 16.31
C ARG A 553 58.79 30.23 17.82
N ILE A 554 57.58 30.54 18.34
CA ILE A 554 57.25 30.62 19.75
C ILE A 554 57.41 29.25 20.38
N GLU A 555 56.98 28.20 19.71
CA GLU A 555 57.18 26.83 20.18
C GLU A 555 58.69 26.56 20.39
N GLY A 556 59.55 26.86 19.41
CA GLY A 556 60.99 26.68 19.53
C GLY A 556 61.64 27.44 20.68
N LEU A 557 61.11 28.63 21.04
CA LEU A 557 61.58 29.42 22.18
C LEU A 557 61.19 28.85 23.54
N THR A 558 60.33 27.86 23.64
CA THR A 558 59.93 27.18 24.91
C THR A 558 61.11 26.56 25.60
N LYS A 559 62.15 26.13 24.83
CA LYS A 559 63.38 25.56 25.36
C LYS A 559 64.27 26.66 26.01
N ASP A 560 64.43 27.77 25.29
CA ASP A 560 65.27 28.88 25.78
C ASP A 560 64.64 29.59 26.98
N ALA A 561 63.33 29.73 26.99
CA ALA A 561 62.58 30.32 28.09
C ALA A 561 62.41 29.36 29.28
N GLN A 562 62.81 28.09 29.15
CA GLN A 562 62.60 27.02 30.13
C GLN A 562 61.10 26.95 30.60
N ARG A 563 60.20 27.11 29.65
CA ARG A 563 58.75 27.02 29.87
C ARG A 563 58.18 25.97 28.93
N ARG A 564 57.13 25.26 29.38
CA ARG A 564 56.49 24.25 28.56
C ARG A 564 55.54 24.89 27.55
N ILE A 565 54.77 25.91 27.98
CA ILE A 565 53.79 26.59 27.15
C ILE A 565 54.16 28.07 27.07
N LEU A 566 54.25 28.59 25.84
CA LEU A 566 54.45 30.02 25.59
C LEU A 566 53.33 30.53 24.67
N VAL A 567 52.79 31.69 25.01
CA VAL A 567 51.82 32.42 24.20
C VAL A 567 52.32 33.82 23.87
N SER A 568 51.96 34.33 22.69
CA SER A 568 52.26 35.74 22.34
C SER A 568 51.35 36.71 23.11
N ARG A 569 51.73 37.99 23.13
CA ARG A 569 50.90 39.07 23.63
C ARG A 569 49.54 39.12 22.95
N ASP A 570 49.47 38.97 21.62
CA ASP A 570 48.21 38.96 20.88
C ASP A 570 47.25 37.86 21.37
N THR A 571 47.78 36.66 21.67
CA THR A 571 46.98 35.54 22.20
C THR A 571 46.51 35.86 23.62
N MET A 572 47.39 36.38 24.46
CA MET A 572 47.06 36.79 25.83
C MET A 572 45.92 37.83 25.85
N GLU A 573 46.03 38.85 25.01
CA GLU A 573 45.03 39.92 24.93
C GLU A 573 43.68 39.41 24.46
N LYS A 574 43.65 38.48 23.47
CA LYS A 574 42.43 37.83 23.01
C LYS A 574 41.79 36.87 24.03
N CYS A 575 42.58 36.36 24.96
CA CYS A 575 42.05 35.56 26.05
C CYS A 575 41.33 36.40 27.12
N GLY A 576 41.62 37.70 27.19
CA GLY A 576 41.06 38.60 28.20
C GLY A 576 41.41 38.12 29.60
N ASN A 577 40.41 38.01 30.45
CA ASN A 577 40.55 37.59 31.86
C ASN A 577 40.34 36.08 32.08
N ALA A 578 40.41 35.23 31.06
CA ALA A 578 40.10 33.80 31.20
C ALA A 578 41.20 33.02 31.92
N PHE A 579 42.45 33.46 31.84
CA PHE A 579 43.62 32.82 32.43
C PHE A 579 44.52 33.86 33.13
N ASP A 580 45.41 33.37 34.02
CA ASP A 580 46.53 34.15 34.53
C ASP A 580 47.75 33.97 33.62
N PHE A 581 48.47 35.05 33.35
CA PHE A 581 49.64 35.05 32.49
C PHE A 581 50.87 35.58 33.22
N VAL A 582 51.93 34.78 33.23
CA VAL A 582 53.22 35.16 33.82
C VAL A 582 54.15 35.54 32.69
N ALA A 583 54.73 36.76 32.75
CA ALA A 583 55.69 37.20 31.77
C ALA A 583 56.91 36.26 31.71
N ALA A 584 57.17 35.73 30.49
CA ALA A 584 58.32 34.86 30.25
C ALA A 584 59.52 35.57 29.66
N GLY A 585 59.33 36.81 29.26
CA GLY A 585 60.39 37.66 28.70
C GLY A 585 60.11 38.17 27.27
N SER A 586 61.09 38.90 26.74
CA SER A 586 61.03 39.46 25.37
C SER A 586 62.11 38.83 24.53
N TYR A 587 61.74 38.16 23.45
CA TYR A 587 62.66 37.39 22.62
C TYR A 587 62.74 37.90 21.19
N LYS A 588 63.97 37.93 20.65
CA LYS A 588 64.22 38.33 19.27
C LYS A 588 63.94 37.13 18.36
N VAL A 589 62.94 37.25 17.51
CA VAL A 589 62.51 36.18 16.59
C VAL A 589 63.12 36.43 15.22
N LYS A 590 63.70 35.40 14.61
CA LYS A 590 64.28 35.51 13.24
C LYS A 590 63.27 36.05 12.23
N GLY A 591 63.64 37.12 11.52
CA GLY A 591 62.77 37.73 10.50
C GLY A 591 61.79 38.79 11.03
N ARG A 592 61.85 39.17 12.33
CA ARG A 592 61.14 40.32 12.90
C ARG A 592 62.12 41.35 13.45
N ALA A 593 61.82 42.63 13.18
CA ALA A 593 62.62 43.76 13.67
C ALA A 593 62.44 44.02 15.15
N GLN A 594 61.22 43.75 15.65
CA GLN A 594 60.84 43.94 17.07
C GLN A 594 60.85 42.60 17.82
N ALA A 595 61.27 42.64 19.08
CA ALA A 595 61.20 41.50 19.96
C ALA A 595 59.74 41.17 20.29
N VAL A 596 59.44 39.88 20.44
CA VAL A 596 58.09 39.36 20.78
C VAL A 596 58.04 39.11 22.27
N GLU A 597 57.05 39.69 22.94
CA GLU A 597 56.81 39.43 24.33
C GLU A 597 56.01 38.16 24.49
N LEU A 598 56.49 37.26 25.36
CA LEU A 598 55.93 35.94 25.57
C LEU A 598 55.49 35.78 27.02
N PHE A 599 54.44 35.00 27.20
CA PHE A 599 53.80 34.75 28.48
C PHE A 599 53.57 33.24 28.67
N GLU A 600 53.65 32.78 29.91
CA GLU A 600 53.24 31.46 30.35
C GLU A 600 51.80 31.50 30.87
N PRO A 601 50.85 30.78 30.25
CA PRO A 601 49.48 30.75 30.74
C PRO A 601 49.35 29.83 31.97
N LYS A 602 48.50 30.21 32.94
CA LYS A 602 48.08 29.41 34.09
C LYS A 602 46.59 29.44 34.28
N ARG A 603 46.03 28.34 34.77
CA ARG A 603 44.63 28.36 35.15
C ARG A 603 44.41 29.34 36.29
N LYS A 604 43.32 30.07 36.24
CA LYS A 604 42.86 30.87 37.38
C LYS A 604 42.53 29.95 38.55
N THR A 605 43.09 30.29 39.70
CA THR A 605 42.79 29.60 40.97
C THR A 605 41.40 30.00 41.48
#